data_77ef55b9fc7d6651b24d1080f0e76b6a
#
_entry.id   77ef55b9fc7d6651b24d1080f0e76b6a
#
_cell.length_a   1.000
_cell.length_b   1.000
_cell.length_c   1.000
_cell.angle_alpha   90.00
_cell.angle_beta   90.00
_cell.angle_gamma   90.00
#
_symmetry.space_group_name_H-M   'P 1'
#
loop_
_entity.id
_entity.type
_entity.pdbx_description
1 polymer ?
#
loop_
_entity_poly.entity_id
_entity_poly.type
_entity_poly.pdbx_seq_one_letter_code
_entity_poly.pdbx_strand_id
1 'polypeptide(L)' 'MNLVKAYGINIKYNGTLSFERLVTFDSYDIAREAYQTILCSQEAKQATVELEEITVLENGDFEYRTITQNIVQA' A
#
# COMPACT_ATOMS: atom_id res chain seq x y z
N MET A 1 -23.74 -3.89 -9.16
CA MET A 1 -23.55 -3.10 -7.94
C MET A 1 -22.11 -2.64 -7.82
N ASN A 2 -21.90 -1.38 -7.47
CA ASN A 2 -20.57 -0.81 -7.42
C ASN A 2 -19.97 -1.04 -6.03
N LEU A 3 -18.87 -1.80 -5.99
CA LEU A 3 -18.08 -1.92 -4.78
C LEU A 3 -17.18 -0.70 -4.64
N VAL A 4 -17.03 -0.23 -3.42
CA VAL A 4 -16.14 0.89 -3.14
C VAL A 4 -14.72 0.33 -3.03
N LYS A 5 -13.78 0.98 -3.72
CA LYS A 5 -12.38 0.60 -3.68
C LYS A 5 -11.51 1.74 -3.17
N ALA A 6 -10.49 1.37 -2.43
CA ALA A 6 -9.46 2.29 -1.99
C ALA A 6 -8.11 1.62 -2.21
N TYR A 7 -7.03 2.38 -2.07
CA TYR A 7 -5.68 1.89 -2.32
C TYR A 7 -4.79 2.36 -1.20
N GLY A 8 -4.12 1.40 -0.57
CA GLY A 8 -3.27 1.70 0.57
C GLY A 8 -1.82 1.43 0.26
N ILE A 9 -0.94 2.22 0.86
CA ILE A 9 0.48 1.98 0.81
C ILE A 9 0.94 1.59 2.19
N ASN A 10 1.59 0.43 2.27
CA ASN A 10 2.06 -0.13 3.54
C ASN A 10 3.57 -0.28 3.49
N ILE A 11 4.21 -0.11 4.63
CA ILE A 11 5.65 -0.27 4.73
C ILE A 11 5.99 -1.19 5.90
N LYS A 12 6.99 -2.04 5.69
CA LYS A 12 7.54 -2.87 6.74
C LYS A 12 9.05 -2.67 6.76
N TYR A 13 9.55 -2.07 7.83
CA TYR A 13 10.98 -1.83 7.99
C TYR A 13 11.70 -3.11 8.35
N ASN A 14 12.96 -3.21 7.96
CA ASN A 14 13.78 -4.35 8.33
C ASN A 14 13.84 -4.48 9.85
N GLY A 15 13.64 -5.70 10.33
CA GLY A 15 13.62 -5.98 11.75
C GLY A 15 12.23 -5.91 12.39
N THR A 16 11.23 -5.46 11.66
CA THR A 16 9.84 -5.49 12.14
C THR A 16 9.10 -6.69 11.54
N LEU A 17 8.03 -7.11 12.20
CA LEU A 17 7.29 -8.30 11.80
C LEU A 17 6.00 -7.99 11.06
N SER A 18 5.59 -6.72 10.99
CA SER A 18 4.32 -6.37 10.39
C SER A 18 4.42 -5.08 9.58
N PHE A 19 3.49 -4.93 8.63
CA PHE A 19 3.37 -3.73 7.84
C PHE A 19 2.61 -2.65 8.61
N GLU A 20 3.00 -1.40 8.36
CA GLU A 20 2.27 -0.23 8.83
C GLU A 20 1.63 0.46 7.65
N ARG A 21 0.40 0.93 7.81
CA ARG A 21 -0.27 1.72 6.79
C ARG A 21 0.28 3.14 6.80
N LEU A 22 0.85 3.58 5.67
CA LEU A 22 1.34 4.95 5.53
C LEU A 22 0.22 5.90 5.12
N VAL A 23 -0.54 5.52 4.09
CA VAL A 23 -1.54 6.40 3.49
C VAL A 23 -2.55 5.58 2.71
N THR A 24 -3.76 6.10 2.57
CA THR A 24 -4.84 5.49 1.79
C THR A 24 -5.37 6.53 0.81
N PHE A 25 -5.62 6.10 -0.42
CA PHE A 25 -6.17 6.93 -1.48
C PHE A 25 -7.42 6.29 -2.05
N ASP A 26 -8.28 7.10 -2.64
CA ASP A 26 -9.47 6.59 -3.35
C ASP A 26 -9.23 6.44 -4.86
N SER A 27 -8.07 6.86 -5.35
CA SER A 27 -7.70 6.78 -6.76
C SER A 27 -6.47 5.92 -6.95
N TYR A 28 -6.56 4.96 -7.88
CA TYR A 28 -5.42 4.11 -8.20
C TYR A 28 -4.24 4.93 -8.76
N ASP A 29 -4.52 5.86 -9.66
CA ASP A 29 -3.45 6.64 -10.30
C ASP A 29 -2.68 7.47 -9.28
N ILE A 30 -3.38 8.11 -8.35
CA ILE A 30 -2.75 8.89 -7.30
C ILE A 30 -1.95 8.00 -6.36
N ALA A 31 -2.53 6.85 -5.99
CA ALA A 31 -1.85 5.90 -5.12
C ALA A 31 -0.57 5.37 -5.76
N ARG A 32 -0.62 5.08 -7.06
CA ARG A 32 0.53 4.59 -7.79
C ARG A 32 1.66 5.62 -7.83
N GLU A 33 1.33 6.88 -8.08
CA GLU A 33 2.33 7.96 -8.07
C GLU A 33 2.96 8.10 -6.68
N ALA A 34 2.13 8.07 -5.64
CA ALA A 34 2.63 8.15 -4.27
C ALA A 34 3.54 6.95 -3.95
N TYR A 35 3.16 5.76 -4.41
CA TYR A 35 3.95 4.56 -4.23
C TYR A 35 5.35 4.72 -4.85
N GLN A 36 5.42 5.22 -6.10
CA GLN A 36 6.70 5.44 -6.76
C GLN A 36 7.54 6.47 -6.01
N THR A 37 6.92 7.53 -5.53
CA THR A 37 7.61 8.55 -4.75
C THR A 37 8.22 7.96 -3.48
N ILE A 38 7.45 7.12 -2.79
CA ILE A 38 7.92 6.48 -1.56
C ILE A 38 9.09 5.53 -1.85
N LEU A 39 9.02 4.77 -2.95
CA LEU A 39 10.12 3.88 -3.32
C LEU A 39 11.44 4.64 -3.54
N CYS A 40 11.36 5.89 -3.97
CA CYS A 40 12.53 6.71 -4.22
C CYS A 40 12.96 7.51 -2.98
N SER A 41 12.21 7.42 -1.88
CA SER A 41 12.50 8.22 -0.69
C SER A 41 13.56 7.56 0.18
N GLN A 42 14.21 8.38 1.00
CA GLN A 42 15.18 7.87 1.96
C GLN A 42 14.53 6.97 3.00
N GLU A 43 13.27 7.23 3.33
CA GLU A 43 12.54 6.47 4.34
C GLU A 43 12.28 5.04 3.93
N ALA A 44 12.16 4.78 2.63
CA ALA A 44 11.87 3.44 2.14
C ALA A 44 13.10 2.53 2.11
N LYS A 45 14.28 3.06 2.31
CA LYS A 45 15.50 2.24 2.29
C LYS A 45 15.47 1.23 3.43
N GLN A 46 15.87 -0.01 3.12
CA GLN A 46 15.87 -1.12 4.06
C GLN A 46 14.45 -1.49 4.54
N ALA A 47 13.50 -1.33 3.65
CA ALA A 47 12.10 -1.65 3.95
C ALA A 47 11.46 -2.37 2.77
N THR A 48 10.32 -3.01 3.05
CA THR A 48 9.44 -3.55 2.01
C THR A 48 8.24 -2.62 1.91
N VAL A 49 7.95 -2.15 0.71
CA VAL A 49 6.81 -1.26 0.47
C VAL A 49 5.82 -1.99 -0.44
N GLU A 50 4.54 -1.94 -0.07
CA GLU A 50 3.50 -2.57 -0.89
C GLU A 50 2.38 -1.59 -1.19
N LEU A 51 1.80 -1.76 -2.38
CA LEU A 51 0.59 -1.08 -2.79
C LEU A 51 -0.52 -2.12 -2.79
N GLU A 52 -1.60 -1.88 -2.05
CA GLU A 52 -2.68 -2.83 -1.98
C GLU A 52 -4.01 -2.21 -2.38
N GLU A 53 -4.88 -3.05 -2.96
CA GLU A 53 -6.25 -2.68 -3.26
C GLU A 53 -7.13 -3.12 -2.10
N ILE A 54 -7.97 -2.20 -1.64
CA ILE A 54 -8.91 -2.45 -0.56
C ILE A 54 -10.31 -2.38 -1.16
N THR A 55 -11.06 -3.46 -1.06
CA THR A 55 -12.44 -3.49 -1.54
C THR A 55 -13.36 -3.54 -0.34
N VAL A 56 -14.31 -2.61 -0.30
CA VAL A 56 -15.34 -2.59 0.75
C VAL A 56 -16.54 -3.37 0.22
N LEU A 57 -16.87 -4.46 0.91
CA LEU A 57 -17.97 -5.34 0.50
C LEU A 57 -19.30 -4.79 1.01
N GLU A 58 -20.38 -5.31 0.43
CA GLU A 58 -21.73 -4.88 0.77
C GLU A 58 -22.07 -5.04 2.25
N ASN A 59 -21.53 -6.09 2.87
CA ASN A 59 -21.78 -6.37 4.28
C ASN A 59 -20.91 -5.55 5.23
N GLY A 60 -20.08 -4.63 4.68
CA GLY A 60 -19.19 -3.81 5.48
C GLY A 60 -17.83 -4.39 5.73
N ASP A 61 -17.57 -5.61 5.29
CA ASP A 61 -16.26 -6.22 5.41
C ASP A 61 -15.29 -5.66 4.36
N PHE A 62 -14.01 -5.90 4.57
CA PHE A 62 -12.96 -5.47 3.68
C PHE A 62 -12.23 -6.67 3.08
N GLU A 63 -11.86 -6.55 1.82
CA GLU A 63 -10.93 -7.48 1.18
C GLU A 63 -9.69 -6.72 0.77
N TYR A 64 -8.53 -7.34 0.95
CA TYR A 64 -7.23 -6.74 0.65
C TYR A 64 -6.52 -7.59 -0.40
N ARG A 65 -5.95 -6.92 -1.40
CA ARG A 65 -5.17 -7.60 -2.43
C ARG A 65 -3.92 -6.80 -2.73
N THR A 66 -2.76 -7.43 -2.59
CA THR A 66 -1.50 -6.79 -2.93
C THR A 66 -1.40 -6.62 -4.44
N ILE A 67 -1.24 -5.39 -4.90
CA ILE A 67 -1.05 -5.09 -6.32
C ILE A 67 0.41 -5.26 -6.69
N THR A 68 1.30 -4.66 -5.91
CA THR A 68 2.73 -4.76 -6.14
C THR A 68 3.47 -4.59 -4.81
N GLN A 69 4.64 -5.20 -4.74
CA GLN A 69 5.45 -5.14 -3.53
C GLN A 69 6.92 -5.08 -3.96
N ASN A 70 7.67 -4.17 -3.38
CA ASN A 70 9.09 -4.02 -3.64
C ASN A 70 9.89 -4.00 -2.36
N ILE A 71 10.99 -4.72 -2.37
CA ILE A 71 11.96 -4.69 -1.28
C ILE A 71 13.00 -3.64 -1.66
N VAL A 72 13.11 -2.60 -0.83
CA VAL A 72 14.08 -1.53 -1.05
C VAL A 72 15.28 -1.81 -0.16
N GLN A 73 16.44 -1.92 -0.79
CA GLN A 73 17.69 -2.18 -0.09
C GLN A 73 18.61 -0.97 -0.22
N ALA A 74 19.23 -0.63 0.86
CA ALA A 74 20.21 0.44 0.88
C ALA A 74 21.53 -0.03 0.26
#